data_3b7c33a92f4f165c9caa439fcd53b8c6
#
_entry.id   3b7c33a92f4f165c9caa439fcd53b8c6
#
_cell.length_a   1.000
_cell.length_b   1.000
_cell.length_c   1.000
_cell.angle_alpha   90.00
_cell.angle_beta   90.00
_cell.angle_gamma   90.00
#
_symmetry.space_group_name_H-M   'P 1'
#
loop_
_entity.id
_entity.type
_entity.pdbx_description
1 polymer ?
#
loop_
_entity_poly.entity_id
_entity_poly.type
_entity_poly.pdbx_seq_one_letter_code
_entity_poly.pdbx_strand_id
1 'polypeptide(L)'
;MALISKALAAGCALGASLGISTVAWAMDYARQNYILHCAGCHQLDGRGSAANDVPTLHHIPGMFVAIARGREFLAQVPGIIYSPLSNAEVAEILNWMLGEYNKDELPKDFAPYTAAEVGKYRAIRPASIMGVRAEVLTELTQRGITVDYQAH
;
A
#
# COMPACT_ATOMS: atom_id res chain seq x y z
N MET A 1 16.71 69.24 23.10
CA MET A 1 15.67 68.82 22.19
C MET A 1 16.15 67.60 21.42
N ALA A 2 15.78 66.41 21.80
CA ALA A 2 16.24 65.16 21.18
C ALA A 2 15.02 64.41 20.60
N LEU A 3 15.07 64.20 19.27
CA LEU A 3 14.06 63.41 18.54
C LEU A 3 14.50 61.95 18.52
N ILE A 4 13.74 61.08 19.15
CA ILE A 4 13.97 59.65 19.17
C ILE A 4 13.16 59.04 18.02
N SER A 5 13.87 58.54 16.99
CA SER A 5 13.29 57.74 15.92
C SER A 5 13.00 56.31 16.44
N LYS A 6 11.74 55.88 16.37
CA LYS A 6 11.32 54.49 16.59
C LYS A 6 11.46 53.69 15.28
N ALA A 7 12.41 52.77 15.25
CA ALA A 7 12.48 51.79 14.15
C ALA A 7 11.47 50.64 14.43
N LEU A 8 10.52 50.45 13.50
CA LEU A 8 9.64 49.27 13.50
C LEU A 8 10.41 48.06 12.95
N ALA A 9 10.57 47.03 13.76
CA ALA A 9 11.02 45.73 13.29
C ALA A 9 9.81 44.97 12.72
N ALA A 10 9.75 44.85 11.41
CA ALA A 10 8.83 43.95 10.70
C ALA A 10 9.45 42.55 10.69
N GLY A 11 8.97 41.67 11.58
CA GLY A 11 9.33 40.26 11.58
C GLY A 11 8.62 39.50 10.45
N CYS A 12 9.36 39.02 9.48
CA CYS A 12 8.90 38.09 8.46
C CYS A 12 8.56 36.73 9.08
N ALA A 13 7.28 36.42 9.20
CA ALA A 13 6.78 35.06 9.41
C ALA A 13 6.55 34.40 8.03
N LEU A 14 7.61 33.88 7.42
CA LEU A 14 7.53 33.02 6.25
C LEU A 14 8.19 31.67 6.62
N GLY A 15 7.40 30.63 6.87
CA GLY A 15 8.01 29.34 7.09
C GLY A 15 7.10 28.25 7.65
N ALA A 16 6.00 27.92 6.99
CA ALA A 16 5.32 26.66 7.29
C ALA A 16 4.26 26.30 6.23
N SER A 17 4.65 26.02 4.98
CA SER A 17 3.68 25.52 3.98
C SER A 17 4.26 24.58 2.91
N LEU A 18 5.44 24.00 3.11
CA LEU A 18 6.08 23.13 2.10
C LEU A 18 5.90 21.63 2.30
N GLY A 19 5.21 21.19 3.38
CA GLY A 19 5.10 19.77 3.72
C GLY A 19 3.90 19.02 3.11
N ILE A 20 2.86 19.71 2.66
CA ILE A 20 1.60 19.07 2.28
C ILE A 20 1.58 18.62 0.81
N SER A 21 2.36 19.26 -0.06
CA SER A 21 2.31 18.99 -1.49
C SER A 21 2.91 17.65 -1.91
N THR A 22 3.94 17.15 -1.24
CA THR A 22 4.66 15.94 -1.66
C THR A 22 3.88 14.65 -1.44
N VAL A 23 3.08 14.56 -0.39
CA VAL A 23 2.26 13.38 -0.09
C VAL A 23 1.12 13.24 -1.09
N ALA A 24 0.47 14.34 -1.49
CA ALA A 24 -0.62 14.31 -2.46
C ALA A 24 -0.14 13.84 -3.85
N TRP A 25 1.03 14.25 -4.29
CA TRP A 25 1.62 13.81 -5.57
C TRP A 25 1.99 12.32 -5.56
N ALA A 26 2.53 11.80 -4.44
CA ALA A 26 2.90 10.40 -4.32
C ALA A 26 1.68 9.47 -4.35
N MET A 27 0.57 9.85 -3.72
CA MET A 27 -0.68 9.08 -3.75
C MET A 27 -1.32 9.09 -5.15
N ASP A 28 -1.27 10.22 -5.86
CA ASP A 28 -1.78 10.31 -7.22
C ASP A 28 -0.96 9.43 -8.17
N TYR A 29 0.36 9.41 -8.04
CA TYR A 29 1.26 8.58 -8.84
C TYR A 29 1.06 7.08 -8.57
N ALA A 30 0.90 6.65 -7.32
CA ALA A 30 0.60 5.28 -6.96
C ALA A 30 -0.73 4.80 -7.58
N ARG A 31 -1.77 5.64 -7.52
CA ARG A 31 -3.06 5.37 -8.16
C ARG A 31 -2.96 5.29 -9.68
N GLN A 32 -2.19 6.17 -10.32
CA GLN A 32 -1.96 6.10 -11.77
C GLN A 32 -1.27 4.80 -12.16
N ASN A 33 -0.23 4.38 -11.44
CA ASN A 33 0.45 3.11 -11.68
C ASN A 33 -0.48 1.92 -11.44
N TYR A 34 -1.35 1.97 -10.43
CA TYR A 34 -2.40 0.98 -10.23
C TYR A 34 -3.32 0.87 -11.45
N ILE A 35 -3.80 1.99 -11.98
CA ILE A 35 -4.68 2.03 -13.16
C ILE A 35 -3.98 1.42 -14.38
N LEU A 36 -2.72 1.73 -14.59
CA LEU A 36 -1.95 1.28 -15.75
C LEU A 36 -1.57 -0.20 -15.69
N HIS A 37 -1.31 -0.75 -14.50
CA HIS A 37 -0.68 -2.06 -14.35
C HIS A 37 -1.52 -3.10 -13.60
N CYS A 38 -2.55 -2.69 -12.87
CA CYS A 38 -3.32 -3.58 -12.00
C CYS A 38 -4.83 -3.59 -12.34
N ALA A 39 -5.40 -2.43 -12.67
CA ALA A 39 -6.85 -2.26 -12.84
C ALA A 39 -7.42 -3.06 -14.02
N GLY A 40 -6.60 -3.43 -15.01
CA GLY A 40 -7.05 -4.29 -16.13
C GLY A 40 -7.61 -5.64 -15.67
N CYS A 41 -7.08 -6.19 -14.57
CA CYS A 41 -7.59 -7.41 -13.95
C CYS A 41 -8.44 -7.11 -12.69
N HIS A 42 -7.92 -6.24 -11.80
CA HIS A 42 -8.55 -5.98 -10.50
C HIS A 42 -9.68 -4.95 -10.53
N GLN A 43 -10.01 -4.38 -11.68
CA GLN A 43 -10.95 -3.28 -11.88
C GLN A 43 -10.44 -1.94 -11.30
N LEU A 44 -11.07 -0.84 -11.70
CA LEU A 44 -10.69 0.51 -11.21
C LEU A 44 -10.97 0.70 -9.71
N ASP A 45 -11.92 -0.04 -9.20
CA ASP A 45 -12.36 -0.01 -7.80
C ASP A 45 -11.76 -1.14 -6.94
N GLY A 46 -10.87 -1.97 -7.48
CA GLY A 46 -10.21 -3.03 -6.73
C GLY A 46 -11.06 -4.28 -6.45
N ARG A 47 -12.29 -4.38 -6.97
CA ARG A 47 -13.20 -5.50 -6.65
C ARG A 47 -12.80 -6.83 -7.27
N GLY A 48 -11.93 -6.81 -8.29
CA GLY A 48 -11.54 -8.01 -9.01
C GLY A 48 -12.66 -8.55 -9.91
N SER A 49 -12.62 -9.84 -10.21
CA SER A 49 -13.60 -10.49 -11.09
C SER A 49 -13.74 -11.96 -10.71
N ALA A 50 -14.83 -12.34 -10.05
CA ALA A 50 -15.11 -13.73 -9.71
C ALA A 50 -15.23 -14.62 -10.96
N ALA A 51 -15.76 -14.08 -12.06
CA ALA A 51 -15.88 -14.80 -13.33
C ALA A 51 -14.54 -15.17 -13.98
N ASN A 52 -13.45 -14.46 -13.61
CA ASN A 52 -12.10 -14.65 -14.14
C ASN A 52 -11.10 -15.07 -13.04
N ASP A 53 -11.56 -15.51 -11.89
CA ASP A 53 -10.75 -15.89 -10.73
C ASP A 53 -9.76 -14.79 -10.28
N VAL A 54 -10.09 -13.52 -10.51
CA VAL A 54 -9.31 -12.38 -10.04
C VAL A 54 -9.81 -11.96 -8.65
N PRO A 55 -8.97 -12.08 -7.60
CA PRO A 55 -9.41 -11.77 -6.24
C PRO A 55 -9.67 -10.27 -6.06
N THR A 56 -10.58 -9.96 -5.13
CA THR A 56 -10.76 -8.61 -4.64
C THR A 56 -9.50 -8.12 -3.92
N LEU A 57 -9.26 -6.81 -3.98
CA LEU A 57 -8.23 -6.11 -3.20
C LEU A 57 -8.82 -5.42 -1.96
N HIS A 58 -10.12 -5.62 -1.67
CA HIS A 58 -10.77 -5.10 -0.49
C HIS A 58 -10.65 -6.07 0.68
N HIS A 59 -10.48 -5.54 1.88
CA HIS A 59 -10.50 -6.23 3.17
C HIS A 59 -9.41 -7.30 3.34
N ILE A 60 -9.29 -8.24 2.40
CA ILE A 60 -8.43 -9.43 2.51
C ILE A 60 -6.93 -9.09 2.58
N PRO A 61 -6.37 -8.22 1.71
CA PRO A 61 -4.95 -7.82 1.82
C PRO A 61 -4.61 -7.14 3.15
N GLY A 62 -5.55 -6.38 3.74
CA GLY A 62 -5.37 -5.79 5.06
C GLY A 62 -5.22 -6.82 6.17
N MET A 63 -5.98 -7.90 6.11
CA MET A 63 -5.84 -9.03 7.03
C MET A 63 -4.50 -9.76 6.82
N PHE A 64 -4.07 -9.91 5.56
CA PHE A 64 -2.81 -10.60 5.24
C PHE A 64 -1.60 -9.90 5.84
N VAL A 65 -1.56 -8.56 5.82
CA VAL A 65 -0.42 -7.82 6.38
C VAL A 65 -0.32 -7.88 7.90
N ALA A 66 -1.30 -8.48 8.59
CA ALA A 66 -1.21 -8.76 10.02
C ALA A 66 -0.16 -9.84 10.38
N ILE A 67 0.34 -10.57 9.40
CA ILE A 67 1.36 -11.60 9.57
C ILE A 67 2.51 -11.41 8.57
N ALA A 68 3.73 -11.78 8.97
CA ALA A 68 4.92 -11.59 8.14
C ALA A 68 4.82 -12.34 6.80
N ARG A 69 4.30 -13.57 6.82
CA ARG A 69 4.12 -14.39 5.62
C ARG A 69 3.12 -13.79 4.65
N GLY A 70 2.07 -13.13 5.16
CA GLY A 70 1.08 -12.44 4.32
C GLY A 70 1.66 -11.17 3.68
N ARG A 71 2.50 -10.40 4.39
CA ARG A 71 3.24 -9.27 3.81
C ARG A 71 4.13 -9.73 2.66
N GLU A 72 4.87 -10.82 2.87
CA GLU A 72 5.72 -11.42 1.84
C GLU A 72 4.89 -11.86 0.63
N PHE A 73 3.78 -12.58 0.85
CA PHE A 73 2.86 -13.06 -0.18
C PHE A 73 2.36 -11.95 -1.10
N LEU A 74 1.91 -10.83 -0.54
CA LEU A 74 1.38 -9.71 -1.34
C LEU A 74 2.42 -9.17 -2.33
N ALA A 75 3.70 -9.17 -1.98
CA ALA A 75 4.77 -8.76 -2.88
C ALA A 75 5.24 -9.87 -3.84
N GLN A 76 4.76 -11.11 -3.66
CA GLN A 76 5.15 -12.28 -4.46
C GLN A 76 4.08 -12.71 -5.48
N VAL A 77 2.91 -12.07 -5.51
CA VAL A 77 1.87 -12.41 -6.48
C VAL A 77 2.36 -12.16 -7.91
N PRO A 78 1.94 -12.99 -8.90
CA PRO A 78 2.45 -12.92 -10.27
C PRO A 78 2.36 -11.52 -10.89
N GLY A 79 1.27 -10.79 -10.65
CA GLY A 79 1.08 -9.43 -11.15
C GLY A 79 2.15 -8.45 -10.66
N ILE A 80 2.70 -8.65 -9.46
CA ILE A 80 3.78 -7.84 -8.91
C ILE A 80 5.15 -8.35 -9.38
N ILE A 81 5.39 -9.66 -9.28
CA ILE A 81 6.69 -10.23 -9.66
C ILE A 81 7.07 -9.93 -11.11
N TYR A 82 6.10 -9.98 -12.03
CA TYR A 82 6.33 -9.79 -13.46
C TYR A 82 6.04 -8.37 -13.95
N SER A 83 5.62 -7.46 -13.07
CA SER A 83 5.42 -6.07 -13.47
C SER A 83 6.74 -5.38 -13.83
N PRO A 84 6.73 -4.42 -14.77
CA PRO A 84 7.91 -3.64 -15.14
C PRO A 84 8.27 -2.57 -14.08
N LEU A 85 7.45 -2.42 -13.05
CA LEU A 85 7.59 -1.40 -12.03
C LEU A 85 8.82 -1.63 -11.15
N SER A 86 9.46 -0.56 -10.73
CA SER A 86 10.53 -0.58 -9.72
C SER A 86 9.98 -1.02 -8.35
N ASN A 87 10.86 -1.43 -7.46
CA ASN A 87 10.47 -1.82 -6.11
C ASN A 87 9.86 -0.65 -5.31
N ALA A 88 10.26 0.59 -5.61
CA ALA A 88 9.70 1.78 -4.99
C ALA A 88 8.24 2.00 -5.45
N GLU A 89 7.98 1.93 -6.75
CA GLU A 89 6.63 2.07 -7.31
C GLU A 89 5.69 0.97 -6.82
N VAL A 90 6.17 -0.26 -6.71
CA VAL A 90 5.38 -1.35 -6.12
C VAL A 90 5.07 -1.10 -4.65
N ALA A 91 6.03 -0.61 -3.86
CA ALA A 91 5.79 -0.26 -2.47
C ALA A 91 4.73 0.85 -2.35
N GLU A 92 4.78 1.87 -3.20
CA GLU A 92 3.79 2.95 -3.25
C GLU A 92 2.39 2.43 -3.59
N ILE A 93 2.27 1.55 -4.60
CA ILE A 93 0.98 0.93 -4.98
C ILE A 93 0.43 0.08 -3.82
N LEU A 94 1.25 -0.77 -3.20
CA LEU A 94 0.81 -1.60 -2.08
C LEU A 94 0.32 -0.74 -0.91
N ASN A 95 1.06 0.31 -0.56
CA ASN A 95 0.68 1.20 0.53
C ASN A 95 -0.60 1.99 0.21
N TRP A 96 -0.73 2.51 -1.02
CA TRP A 96 -1.93 3.18 -1.48
C TRP A 96 -3.15 2.24 -1.44
N MET A 97 -3.04 1.06 -2.02
CA MET A 97 -4.10 0.05 -2.08
C MET A 97 -4.55 -0.40 -0.68
N LEU A 98 -3.60 -0.61 0.23
CA LEU A 98 -3.90 -0.95 1.61
C LEU A 98 -4.61 0.19 2.34
N GLY A 99 -4.20 1.42 2.13
CA GLY A 99 -4.87 2.59 2.71
C GLY A 99 -6.23 2.91 2.11
N GLU A 100 -6.42 2.63 0.81
CA GLU A 100 -7.67 2.91 0.10
C GLU A 100 -8.74 1.83 0.32
N TYR A 101 -8.36 0.55 0.24
CA TYR A 101 -9.31 -0.55 0.21
C TYR A 101 -9.33 -1.40 1.49
N ASN A 102 -8.42 -1.18 2.46
CA ASN A 102 -8.24 -2.07 3.60
C ASN A 102 -8.03 -1.32 4.92
N LYS A 103 -8.41 -0.06 5.00
CA LYS A 103 -8.11 0.81 6.14
C LYS A 103 -8.57 0.24 7.47
N ASP A 104 -9.71 -0.43 7.47
CA ASP A 104 -10.36 -0.95 8.68
C ASP A 104 -9.75 -2.30 9.14
N GLU A 105 -9.06 -3.02 8.24
CA GLU A 105 -8.41 -4.30 8.50
C GLU A 105 -6.93 -4.17 8.82
N LEU A 106 -6.34 -2.98 8.64
CA LEU A 106 -4.92 -2.78 8.93
C LEU A 106 -4.64 -2.95 10.43
N PRO A 107 -3.56 -3.66 10.79
CA PRO A 107 -3.07 -3.68 12.17
C PRO A 107 -2.78 -2.26 12.68
N LYS A 108 -2.99 -2.00 13.97
CA LYS A 108 -2.73 -0.69 14.59
C LYS A 108 -1.27 -0.23 14.45
N ASP A 109 -0.37 -1.18 14.38
CA ASP A 109 1.08 -1.00 14.23
C ASP A 109 1.55 -1.24 12.78
N PHE A 110 0.63 -1.16 11.81
CA PHE A 110 0.98 -1.34 10.39
C PHE A 110 2.10 -0.40 9.96
N ALA A 111 3.21 -0.99 9.53
CA ALA A 111 4.32 -0.27 8.92
C ALA A 111 4.18 -0.32 7.37
N PRO A 112 4.23 0.83 6.67
CA PRO A 112 4.18 0.84 5.21
C PRO A 112 5.31 0.01 4.59
N TYR A 113 5.06 -0.57 3.41
CA TYR A 113 6.11 -1.23 2.63
C TYR A 113 7.19 -0.25 2.22
N THR A 114 8.42 -0.72 2.25
CA THR A 114 9.58 0.00 1.70
C THR A 114 10.05 -0.64 0.40
N ALA A 115 10.76 0.12 -0.46
CA ALA A 115 11.37 -0.40 -1.66
C ALA A 115 12.35 -1.57 -1.38
N ALA A 116 13.08 -1.49 -0.27
CA ALA A 116 14.02 -2.54 0.15
C ALA A 116 13.29 -3.84 0.53
N GLU A 117 12.18 -3.73 1.28
CA GLU A 117 11.35 -4.87 1.67
C GLU A 117 10.72 -5.53 0.42
N VAL A 118 10.11 -4.74 -0.46
CA VAL A 118 9.56 -5.24 -1.72
C VAL A 118 10.62 -5.93 -2.57
N GLY A 119 11.81 -5.34 -2.68
CA GLY A 119 12.93 -5.94 -3.43
C GLY A 119 13.35 -7.30 -2.88
N LYS A 120 13.43 -7.43 -1.54
CA LYS A 120 13.70 -8.69 -0.86
C LYS A 120 12.66 -9.76 -1.21
N TYR A 121 11.38 -9.43 -1.15
CA TYR A 121 10.29 -10.38 -1.37
C TYR A 121 10.15 -10.75 -2.85
N ARG A 122 10.25 -9.80 -3.76
CA ARG A 122 10.20 -10.04 -5.22
C ARG A 122 11.35 -10.90 -5.74
N ALA A 123 12.48 -10.93 -5.06
CA ALA A 123 13.61 -11.80 -5.42
C ALA A 123 13.29 -13.29 -5.20
N ILE A 124 12.32 -13.61 -4.35
CA ILE A 124 11.93 -14.98 -4.04
C ILE A 124 10.81 -15.40 -5.02
N ARG A 125 11.01 -16.52 -5.67
CA ARG A 125 10.03 -17.13 -6.60
C ARG A 125 9.44 -18.36 -5.95
N PRO A 126 8.26 -18.30 -5.32
CA PRO A 126 7.66 -19.49 -4.73
C PRO A 126 7.29 -20.50 -5.81
N ALA A 127 7.49 -21.79 -5.54
CA ALA A 127 7.12 -22.87 -6.46
C ALA A 127 5.60 -22.94 -6.69
N SER A 128 4.80 -22.53 -5.70
CA SER A 128 3.35 -22.42 -5.79
C SER A 128 2.86 -21.22 -5.01
N ILE A 129 2.38 -20.22 -5.71
CA ILE A 129 1.75 -19.04 -5.06
C ILE A 129 0.46 -19.42 -4.33
N MET A 130 -0.28 -20.40 -4.83
CA MET A 130 -1.48 -20.93 -4.17
C MET A 130 -1.13 -21.68 -2.89
N GLY A 131 0.01 -22.38 -2.84
CA GLY A 131 0.54 -23.01 -1.63
C GLY A 131 0.86 -21.96 -0.58
N VAL A 132 1.57 -20.89 -0.96
CA VAL A 132 1.87 -19.78 -0.05
C VAL A 132 0.58 -19.12 0.47
N ARG A 133 -0.41 -18.93 -0.39
CA ARG A 133 -1.72 -18.40 0.03
C ARG A 133 -2.39 -19.31 1.08
N ALA A 134 -2.35 -20.62 0.88
CA ALA A 134 -2.91 -21.57 1.85
C ALA A 134 -2.20 -21.53 3.21
N GLU A 135 -0.86 -21.36 3.22
CA GLU A 135 -0.08 -21.13 4.43
C GLU A 135 -0.53 -19.87 5.16
N VAL A 136 -0.68 -18.75 4.45
CA VAL A 136 -1.16 -17.46 5.00
C VAL A 136 -2.55 -17.64 5.63
N LEU A 137 -3.49 -18.25 4.93
CA LEU A 137 -4.85 -18.49 5.45
C LEU A 137 -4.86 -19.38 6.70
N THR A 138 -4.03 -20.42 6.72
CA THR A 138 -3.88 -21.31 7.88
C THR A 138 -3.35 -20.54 9.09
N GLU A 139 -2.30 -19.72 8.91
CA GLU A 139 -1.73 -18.93 10.01
C GLU A 139 -2.72 -17.87 10.52
N LEU A 140 -3.46 -17.19 9.64
CA LEU A 140 -4.50 -16.24 10.04
C LEU A 140 -5.58 -16.91 10.86
N THR A 141 -6.07 -18.09 10.43
CA THR A 141 -7.07 -18.88 11.17
C THR A 141 -6.56 -19.28 12.55
N GLN A 142 -5.30 -19.72 12.67
CA GLN A 142 -4.68 -20.05 13.96
C GLN A 142 -4.60 -18.84 14.90
N ARG A 143 -4.54 -17.63 14.35
CA ARG A 143 -4.56 -16.36 15.12
C ARG A 143 -5.97 -15.84 15.38
N GLY A 144 -7.02 -16.58 14.99
CA GLY A 144 -8.42 -16.18 15.16
C GLY A 144 -8.90 -15.14 14.13
N ILE A 145 -8.17 -14.92 13.05
CA ILE A 145 -8.56 -14.03 11.96
C ILE A 145 -9.22 -14.86 10.86
N THR A 146 -10.53 -14.69 10.69
CA THR A 146 -11.29 -15.37 9.64
C THR A 146 -11.34 -14.51 8.38
N VAL A 147 -10.93 -15.09 7.26
CA VAL A 147 -11.01 -14.45 5.94
C VAL A 147 -12.28 -14.94 5.26
N ASP A 148 -13.25 -14.04 5.08
CA ASP A 148 -14.49 -14.32 4.37
C ASP A 148 -14.40 -13.82 2.92
N TYR A 149 -14.41 -14.74 1.97
CA TYR A 149 -14.40 -14.42 0.53
C TYR A 149 -15.79 -14.12 -0.04
N GLN A 150 -16.85 -14.29 0.75
CA GLN A 150 -18.25 -14.07 0.32
C GLN A 150 -18.77 -12.69 0.71
N ALA A 151 -18.01 -11.92 1.48
CA ALA A 151 -18.43 -10.61 1.99
C ALA A 151 -18.30 -9.46 0.95
N HIS A 152 -18.48 -9.74 -0.35
CA HIS A 152 -18.29 -8.75 -1.43
C HIS A 152 -19.48 -8.66 -2.36
#